data_dfad195c9bab9b6d08bf6f72507cbe46
#
_entry.id   dfad195c9bab9b6d08bf6f72507cbe46
#
_cell.length_a   1.000
_cell.length_b   1.000
_cell.length_c   1.000
_cell.angle_alpha   90.00
_cell.angle_beta   90.00
_cell.angle_gamma   90.00
#
_symmetry.space_group_name_H-M   'P 1'
#
loop_
_entity.id
_entity.type
_entity.pdbx_description
1 polymer ?
#
loop_
_entity_poly.entity_id
_entity_poly.type
_entity_poly.pdbx_seq_one_letter_code
_entity_poly.pdbx_strand_id
1 'polypeptide(L)' 'MPKYYLNLKGNGDLIESDRPIQFPCLATAKADALAIVRGMLAELPGEWQCGTIGFAFEICNEAGEVLDIVKFEDAVLLH' A
#
# COMPACT_ATOMS: atom_id res chain seq x y z
N MET A 1 -9.03 -4.89 -18.13
CA MET A 1 -8.02 -5.14 -17.09
C MET A 1 -8.70 -5.24 -15.73
N PRO A 2 -8.20 -6.09 -14.84
CA PRO A 2 -8.76 -6.18 -13.50
C PRO A 2 -8.67 -4.86 -12.74
N LYS A 3 -9.63 -4.64 -11.85
CA LYS A 3 -9.65 -3.46 -10.99
C LYS A 3 -9.26 -3.86 -9.58
N TYR A 4 -8.40 -3.06 -8.98
CA TYR A 4 -7.92 -3.28 -7.62
C TYR A 4 -8.17 -2.05 -6.77
N TYR A 5 -8.38 -2.27 -5.49
CA TYR A 5 -8.54 -1.20 -4.50
C TYR A 5 -7.33 -1.25 -3.57
N LEU A 6 -6.71 -0.08 -3.34
CA LEU A 6 -5.59 0.04 -2.41
C LEU A 6 -6.10 0.70 -1.13
N ASN A 7 -6.31 -0.09 -0.09
CA ASN A 7 -6.80 0.39 1.19
C ASN A 7 -5.63 0.61 2.14
N LEU A 8 -5.60 1.73 2.82
CA LEU A 8 -4.55 2.05 3.78
C LEU A 8 -4.97 1.57 5.17
N LYS A 9 -4.14 0.74 5.80
CA LYS A 9 -4.37 0.20 7.12
C LYS A 9 -3.23 0.58 8.06
N GLY A 10 -3.56 1.01 9.28
CA GLY A 10 -2.55 1.32 10.28
C GLY A 10 -3.17 1.67 11.62
N ASN A 11 -2.52 1.23 12.70
CA ASN A 11 -2.90 1.56 14.08
C ASN A 11 -4.37 1.28 14.42
N GLY A 12 -4.93 0.21 13.85
CA GLY A 12 -6.33 -0.15 14.09
C GLY A 12 -7.33 0.56 13.17
N ASP A 13 -6.88 1.50 12.36
CA ASP A 13 -7.73 2.21 11.41
C ASP A 13 -7.58 1.63 10.02
N LEU A 14 -8.67 1.68 9.27
CA LEU A 14 -8.69 1.27 7.87
C LEU A 14 -9.31 2.38 7.04
N ILE A 15 -8.56 2.90 6.08
CA ILE A 15 -9.06 3.89 5.13
C ILE A 15 -9.29 3.17 3.81
N GLU A 16 -10.55 2.93 3.48
CA GLU A 16 -10.90 2.23 2.25
C GLU A 16 -10.89 3.19 1.07
N SER A 17 -10.28 2.72 -0.03
CA SER A 17 -10.32 3.46 -1.28
C SER A 17 -11.69 3.26 -1.94
N ASP A 18 -12.29 4.35 -2.39
CA ASP A 18 -13.54 4.31 -3.14
C ASP A 18 -13.31 4.32 -4.64
N ARG A 19 -12.04 4.38 -5.08
CA ARG A 19 -11.68 4.45 -6.49
C ARG A 19 -10.83 3.25 -6.88
N PRO A 20 -11.31 2.40 -7.78
CA PRO A 20 -10.50 1.30 -8.28
C PRO A 20 -9.43 1.80 -9.22
N ILE A 21 -8.32 1.07 -9.24
CA ILE A 21 -7.22 1.31 -10.17
C ILE A 21 -7.08 0.07 -11.04
N GLN A 22 -6.94 0.25 -12.34
CA GLN A 22 -6.76 -0.85 -13.27
C GLN A 22 -5.30 -1.21 -13.42
N PHE A 23 -5.00 -2.49 -13.23
CA PHE A 23 -3.66 -3.04 -13.45
C PHE A 23 -3.78 -4.33 -14.27
N PRO A 24 -2.75 -4.67 -15.07
CA PRO A 24 -2.76 -5.92 -15.83
C PRO A 24 -2.81 -7.17 -14.95
N CYS A 25 -2.19 -7.11 -13.77
CA CYS A 25 -2.14 -8.24 -12.85
C CYS A 25 -1.81 -7.78 -11.43
N LEU A 26 -1.92 -8.69 -10.47
CA LEU A 26 -1.64 -8.39 -9.07
C LEU A 26 -0.19 -7.94 -8.86
N ALA A 27 0.77 -8.55 -9.55
CA ALA A 27 2.17 -8.19 -9.42
C ALA A 27 2.41 -6.72 -9.76
N THR A 28 1.75 -6.21 -10.82
CA THR A 28 1.85 -4.80 -11.20
C THR A 28 1.21 -3.91 -10.16
N ALA A 29 0.05 -4.31 -9.62
CA ALA A 29 -0.62 -3.57 -8.55
C ALA A 29 0.27 -3.47 -7.31
N LYS A 30 0.93 -4.57 -6.95
CA LYS A 30 1.84 -4.61 -5.80
C LYS A 30 3.06 -3.71 -6.02
N ALA A 31 3.65 -3.75 -7.21
CA ALA A 31 4.80 -2.91 -7.55
C ALA A 31 4.43 -1.42 -7.49
N ASP A 32 3.25 -1.07 -7.97
CA ASP A 32 2.77 0.31 -7.93
C ASP A 32 2.52 0.77 -6.50
N ALA A 33 1.90 -0.08 -5.68
CA ALA A 33 1.67 0.23 -4.27
C ALA A 33 2.99 0.46 -3.53
N LEU A 34 4.00 -0.37 -3.81
CA LEU A 34 5.32 -0.21 -3.20
C LEU A 34 5.99 1.10 -3.64
N ALA A 35 5.84 1.48 -4.91
CA ALA A 35 6.36 2.75 -5.41
C ALA A 35 5.68 3.94 -4.72
N ILE A 36 4.38 3.85 -4.49
CA ILE A 36 3.64 4.89 -3.76
C ILE A 36 4.18 5.02 -2.34
N VAL A 37 4.38 3.90 -1.65
CA VAL A 37 4.92 3.90 -0.29
C VAL A 37 6.30 4.52 -0.26
N ARG A 38 7.18 4.15 -1.18
CA ARG A 38 8.53 4.72 -1.27
C ARG A 38 8.50 6.22 -1.51
N GLY A 39 7.60 6.68 -2.38
CA GLY A 39 7.44 8.10 -2.64
C GLY A 39 6.98 8.87 -1.41
N MET A 40 6.04 8.31 -0.66
CA MET A 40 5.55 8.91 0.58
C MET A 40 6.66 8.98 1.63
N LEU A 41 7.42 7.90 1.79
CA LEU A 41 8.50 7.83 2.78
C LEU A 41 9.65 8.78 2.43
N ALA A 42 9.93 8.97 1.14
CA ALA A 42 11.00 9.84 0.69
C ALA A 42 10.76 11.31 1.08
N GLU A 43 9.50 11.71 1.24
CA GLU A 43 9.14 13.06 1.64
C GLU A 43 9.12 13.27 3.15
N LEU A 44 9.20 12.19 3.93
CA LEU A 44 9.19 12.28 5.39
C LEU A 44 10.60 12.40 5.93
N PRO A 45 10.82 13.20 7.01
CA PRO A 45 12.08 13.15 7.73
C PRO A 45 12.37 11.72 8.22
N GLY A 46 13.65 11.36 8.30
CA GLY A 46 14.04 10.00 8.67
C GLY A 46 13.46 9.55 10.00
N GLU A 47 13.35 10.44 10.96
CA GLU A 47 12.77 10.15 12.28
C GLU A 47 11.29 9.80 12.20
N TRP A 48 10.58 10.31 11.17
CA TRP A 48 9.14 10.05 10.98
C TRP A 48 8.89 8.75 10.22
N GLN A 49 9.88 8.28 9.45
CA GLN A 49 9.74 7.04 8.70
C GLN A 49 9.49 5.85 9.61
N CYS A 50 10.11 5.84 10.77
CA CYS A 50 9.89 4.76 11.76
C CYS A 50 8.45 4.77 12.30
N GLY A 51 7.79 5.93 12.30
CA GLY A 51 6.40 6.04 12.73
C GLY A 51 5.40 5.40 11.77
N THR A 52 5.84 5.03 10.57
CA THR A 52 4.98 4.35 9.59
C THR A 52 5.02 2.84 9.72
N ILE A 53 5.85 2.29 10.61
CA ILE A 53 5.89 0.86 10.88
C ILE A 53 4.53 0.43 11.43
N GLY A 54 3.98 -0.63 10.85
CA GLY A 54 2.62 -1.07 11.18
C GLY A 54 1.58 -0.60 10.17
N PHE A 55 1.92 0.37 9.33
CA PHE A 55 1.04 0.80 8.24
C PHE A 55 1.25 -0.13 7.04
N ALA A 56 0.19 -0.33 6.27
CA ALA A 56 0.23 -1.17 5.09
C ALA A 56 -0.87 -0.79 4.12
N PHE A 57 -0.63 -1.05 2.84
CA PHE A 57 -1.69 -1.04 1.83
C PHE A 57 -2.21 -2.46 1.65
N GLU A 58 -3.52 -2.62 1.73
CA GLU A 58 -4.18 -3.87 1.35
C GLU A 58 -4.64 -3.75 -0.09
N ILE A 59 -4.24 -4.70 -0.91
CA ILE A 59 -4.67 -4.76 -2.31
C ILE A 59 -5.87 -5.68 -2.38
N CYS A 60 -7.02 -5.11 -2.70
CA CYS A 60 -8.29 -5.85 -2.73
C CYS A 60 -8.83 -5.92 -4.15
N ASN A 61 -9.62 -6.95 -4.43
CA ASN A 61 -10.34 -7.08 -5.69
C ASN A 61 -11.71 -6.39 -5.59
N GLU A 62 -12.49 -6.47 -6.66
CA GLU A 62 -13.82 -5.84 -6.70
C GLU A 62 -14.81 -6.47 -5.70
N ALA A 63 -14.57 -7.70 -5.28
CA ALA A 63 -15.39 -8.38 -4.28
C ALA A 63 -15.02 -8.01 -2.84
N GLY A 64 -13.96 -7.20 -2.66
CA GLY A 64 -13.49 -6.80 -1.35
C GLY A 64 -12.53 -7.78 -0.70
N GLU A 65 -12.10 -8.81 -1.45
CA GLU A 65 -11.14 -9.77 -0.93
C GLU A 65 -9.73 -9.19 -0.93
N VAL A 66 -9.02 -9.34 0.18
CA VAL A 66 -7.61 -8.92 0.26
C VAL A 66 -6.76 -9.94 -0.48
N LEU A 67 -6.11 -9.50 -1.54
CA LEU A 67 -5.26 -10.36 -2.38
C LEU A 67 -3.81 -10.33 -1.96
N ASP A 68 -3.34 -9.19 -1.46
CA ASP A 68 -1.96 -9.04 -0.99
C ASP A 68 -1.87 -7.81 -0.08
N ILE A 69 -0.76 -7.73 0.65
CA ILE A 69 -0.52 -6.63 1.57
C ILE A 69 0.90 -6.10 1.31
N VAL A 70 1.02 -4.78 1.16
CA VAL A 70 2.31 -4.10 1.02
C VAL A 70 2.57 -3.32 2.30
N LYS A 71 3.51 -3.80 3.11
CA LYS A 71 3.83 -3.18 4.39
C LYS A 71 4.80 -2.01 4.19
N PHE A 72 4.54 -0.91 4.89
CA PHE A 72 5.43 0.25 4.86
C PHE A 72 6.82 -0.09 5.39
N GLU A 73 6.89 -0.96 6.41
CA GLU A 73 8.18 -1.38 6.98
C GLU A 73 9.10 -2.05 5.97
N ASP A 74 8.53 -2.74 4.97
CA ASP A 74 9.34 -3.38 3.93
C ASP A 74 10.05 -2.35 3.07
N ALA A 75 9.44 -1.20 2.83
CA ALA A 75 10.07 -0.11 2.09
C ALA A 75 11.11 0.63 2.95
N VAL A 76 10.84 0.79 4.23
CA VAL A 76 11.78 1.45 5.16
C VAL A 76 13.06 0.63 5.31
N LEU A 77 12.95 -0.69 5.34
CA LEU A 77 14.07 -1.59 5.57
C LEU A 77 14.88 -1.91 4.32
N LEU A 78 14.39 -1.49 3.15
CA LEU A 78 15.03 -1.80 1.87
C LEU A 78 15.94 -0.67 1.40
N HIS A 79 16.99 -0.38 2.13
CA HIS A 79 18.00 0.54 1.61
C HIS A 79 19.39 0.10 1.82
#